data_ed5c3920ad1c62fc84e3760a401125a9
#
_entry.id   ed5c3920ad1c62fc84e3760a401125a9
#
_cell.length_a   1.000
_cell.length_b   1.000
_cell.length_c   1.000
_cell.angle_alpha   90.00
_cell.angle_beta   90.00
_cell.angle_gamma   90.00
#
_symmetry.space_group_name_H-M   'P 1'
#
loop_
_entity.id
_entity.type
_entity.pdbx_description
1 polymer ?
#
loop_
_entity_poly.entity_id
_entity_poly.type
_entity_poly.pdbx_seq_one_letter_code
_entity_poly.pdbx_strand_id
1 'polypeptide(L)'
;VCRQLLEWKAQGVDGLFVFCDMEAWSARLLMRTLNLKTPRDFAIVGFDNIQGTWRLPSPLCSVDYSISDMVKSGMALLMKRIHGERSAPETVLFEPRIVCRGSCGRPFEDE
;
A
#
# COMPACT_ATOMS: atom_id res chain seq x y z
N VAL A 1 -10.28 6.02 16.66
CA VAL A 1 -9.41 6.44 15.51
C VAL A 1 -9.38 7.97 15.40
N CYS A 2 -10.52 8.70 15.34
CA CYS A 2 -10.51 10.17 15.23
C CYS A 2 -9.72 10.87 16.35
N ARG A 3 -9.97 10.49 17.61
CA ARG A 3 -9.24 11.03 18.76
C ARG A 3 -7.76 10.78 18.68
N GLN A 4 -7.37 9.59 18.25
CA GLN A 4 -5.97 9.19 18.10
C GLN A 4 -5.22 10.03 17.04
N LEU A 5 -5.86 10.37 15.91
CA LEU A 5 -5.26 11.23 14.89
C LEU A 5 -4.97 12.65 15.44
N LEU A 6 -5.88 13.20 16.25
CA LEU A 6 -5.67 14.50 16.88
C LEU A 6 -4.56 14.46 17.93
N GLU A 7 -4.50 13.40 18.72
CA GLU A 7 -3.42 13.18 19.70
C GLU A 7 -2.07 13.06 19.01
N TRP A 8 -1.95 12.26 17.96
CA TRP A 8 -0.72 12.13 17.16
C TRP A 8 -0.32 13.47 16.56
N LYS A 9 -1.26 14.23 16.00
CA LYS A 9 -0.97 15.56 15.46
C LYS A 9 -0.41 16.50 16.54
N ALA A 10 -1.01 16.50 17.75
CA ALA A 10 -0.53 17.30 18.88
C ALA A 10 0.87 16.87 19.37
N GLN A 11 1.24 15.61 19.18
CA GLN A 11 2.56 15.07 19.49
C GLN A 11 3.60 15.31 18.39
N GLY A 12 3.22 15.95 17.26
CA GLY A 12 4.12 16.24 16.17
C GLY A 12 4.31 15.09 15.17
N VAL A 13 3.46 14.05 15.22
CA VAL A 13 3.45 13.01 14.18
C VAL A 13 2.94 13.62 12.88
N ASP A 14 3.69 13.47 11.80
CA ASP A 14 3.42 14.03 10.48
C ASP A 14 3.37 12.99 9.35
N GLY A 15 3.65 11.71 9.66
CA GLY A 15 3.63 10.64 8.68
C GLY A 15 3.00 9.36 9.22
N LEU A 16 2.29 8.65 8.35
CA LEU A 16 1.65 7.37 8.63
C LEU A 16 2.03 6.35 7.55
N PHE A 17 2.57 5.22 7.98
CA PHE A 17 2.66 4.02 7.17
C PHE A 17 1.56 3.06 7.59
N VAL A 18 0.70 2.69 6.67
CA VAL A 18 -0.51 1.90 6.96
C VAL A 18 -0.40 0.55 6.27
N PHE A 19 -0.71 -0.52 6.98
CA PHE A 19 -0.47 -1.89 6.58
C PHE A 19 -1.25 -2.36 5.33
N CYS A 20 -2.29 -1.62 4.91
CA CYS A 20 -2.98 -1.85 3.64
C CYS A 20 -3.63 -0.57 3.10
N ASP A 21 -3.88 -0.52 1.80
CA ASP A 21 -4.44 0.64 1.12
C ASP A 21 -5.86 0.99 1.55
N MET A 22 -6.68 0.00 1.86
CA MET A 22 -8.06 0.22 2.32
C MET A 22 -8.11 0.98 3.64
N GLU A 23 -7.25 0.61 4.59
CA GLU A 23 -7.16 1.32 5.87
C GLU A 23 -6.50 2.69 5.72
N ALA A 24 -5.51 2.82 4.85
CA ALA A 24 -4.91 4.12 4.53
C ALA A 24 -5.94 5.08 3.92
N TRP A 25 -6.78 4.59 3.05
CA TRP A 25 -7.86 5.36 2.46
C TRP A 25 -8.93 5.74 3.50
N SER A 26 -9.31 4.80 4.37
CA SER A 26 -10.22 5.05 5.49
C SER A 26 -9.68 6.11 6.44
N ALA A 27 -8.39 6.06 6.77
CA ALA A 27 -7.71 7.08 7.58
C ALA A 27 -7.78 8.46 6.91
N ARG A 28 -7.52 8.55 5.59
CA ARG A 28 -7.65 9.82 4.84
C ARG A 28 -9.07 10.37 4.85
N LEU A 29 -10.07 9.50 4.74
CA LEU A 29 -11.47 9.92 4.81
C LEU A 29 -11.79 10.54 6.17
N LEU A 30 -11.35 9.89 7.26
CA LEU A 30 -11.46 10.43 8.62
C LEU A 30 -10.70 11.75 8.80
N MET A 31 -9.50 11.88 8.25
CA MET A 31 -8.75 13.14 8.28
C MET A 31 -9.53 14.28 7.63
N ARG A 32 -10.20 14.03 6.51
CA ARG A 32 -11.05 15.05 5.86
C ARG A 32 -12.18 15.53 6.78
N THR A 33 -12.81 14.65 7.55
CA THR A 33 -13.85 15.05 8.52
C THR A 33 -13.30 15.87 9.67
N LEU A 34 -12.01 15.71 9.98
CA LEU A 34 -11.29 16.49 10.99
C LEU A 34 -10.60 17.73 10.41
N ASN A 35 -10.85 18.06 9.14
CA ASN A 35 -10.17 19.15 8.40
C ASN A 35 -8.64 19.02 8.36
N LEU A 36 -8.12 17.80 8.48
CA LEU A 36 -6.71 17.48 8.31
C LEU A 36 -6.42 17.16 6.83
N LYS A 37 -5.32 17.67 6.30
CA LYS A 37 -4.95 17.55 4.88
C LYS A 37 -3.76 16.62 4.69
N THR A 38 -3.86 15.74 3.71
CA THR A 38 -2.77 14.90 3.19
C THR A 38 -2.19 15.57 1.94
N PRO A 39 -0.86 15.71 1.81
CA PRO A 39 0.20 15.30 2.75
C PRO A 39 0.55 16.35 3.82
N ARG A 40 -0.07 17.55 3.81
CA ARG A 40 0.35 18.70 4.62
C ARG A 40 0.37 18.43 6.13
N ASP A 41 -0.69 17.82 6.65
CA ASP A 41 -0.83 17.53 8.08
C ASP A 41 -0.37 16.12 8.43
N PHE A 42 -0.58 15.18 7.52
CA PHE A 42 -0.04 13.83 7.56
C PHE A 42 0.32 13.36 6.14
N ALA A 43 1.58 12.99 5.94
CA ALA A 43 1.97 12.18 4.81
C ALA A 43 1.48 10.73 5.03
N ILE A 44 0.97 10.06 3.99
CA ILE A 44 0.46 8.70 4.11
C ILE A 44 1.01 7.82 2.99
N VAL A 45 1.45 6.62 3.39
CA VAL A 45 1.78 5.52 2.48
C VAL A 45 1.00 4.28 2.91
N GLY A 46 0.32 3.66 1.98
CA GLY A 46 -0.36 2.37 2.15
C GLY A 46 0.51 1.19 1.74
N PHE A 47 -0.12 0.03 1.61
CA PHE A 47 0.49 -1.23 1.18
C PHE A 47 -0.52 -1.98 0.31
N ASP A 48 -0.07 -2.79 -0.64
CA ASP A 48 -0.79 -3.63 -1.61
C ASP A 48 -0.91 -3.03 -3.02
N ASN A 49 -0.81 -1.72 -3.20
CA ASN A 49 -0.99 -1.04 -4.49
C ASN A 49 -2.30 -1.41 -5.22
N ILE A 50 -3.42 -1.46 -4.50
CA ILE A 50 -4.73 -1.86 -5.06
C ILE A 50 -5.39 -0.79 -5.94
N GLN A 51 -4.84 0.42 -6.00
CA GLN A 51 -5.44 1.56 -6.73
C GLN A 51 -5.51 1.34 -8.25
N GLY A 52 -4.65 0.51 -8.81
CA GLY A 52 -4.74 0.12 -10.21
C GLY A 52 -6.00 -0.66 -10.55
N THR A 53 -6.60 -1.31 -9.56
CA THR A 53 -7.82 -2.12 -9.70
C THR A 53 -9.06 -1.42 -9.16
N TRP A 54 -8.91 -0.52 -8.18
CA TRP A 54 -10.00 0.23 -7.56
C TRP A 54 -9.82 1.72 -7.87
N ARG A 55 -10.79 2.31 -8.57
CA ARG A 55 -10.80 3.75 -8.86
C ARG A 55 -11.08 4.54 -7.57
N LEU A 56 -10.08 4.63 -6.70
CA LEU A 56 -10.20 5.41 -5.48
C LEU A 56 -10.33 6.91 -5.80
N PRO A 57 -11.16 7.66 -5.05
CA PRO A 57 -11.43 9.08 -5.34
C PRO A 57 -10.22 9.99 -5.21
N SER A 58 -9.13 9.53 -4.62
CA SER A 58 -7.89 10.29 -4.50
C SER A 58 -6.66 9.39 -4.49
N PRO A 59 -5.60 9.77 -5.22
CA PRO A 59 -4.37 9.00 -5.31
C PRO A 59 -3.72 8.76 -3.95
N LEU A 60 -3.18 7.56 -3.74
CA LEU A 60 -2.50 7.15 -2.52
C LEU A 60 -1.16 6.52 -2.87
N CYS A 61 -0.07 7.00 -2.28
CA CYS A 61 1.22 6.32 -2.33
C CYS A 61 1.10 4.96 -1.65
N SER A 62 1.65 3.93 -2.26
CA SER A 62 1.53 2.57 -1.75
C SER A 62 2.78 1.76 -2.05
N VAL A 63 3.04 0.75 -1.22
CA VAL A 63 4.05 -0.27 -1.51
C VAL A 63 3.44 -1.32 -2.43
N ASP A 64 4.03 -1.48 -3.61
CA ASP A 64 3.73 -2.54 -4.57
C ASP A 64 4.74 -3.67 -4.38
N TYR A 65 4.26 -4.85 -4.05
CA TYR A 65 5.07 -6.07 -3.94
C TYR A 65 4.82 -7.06 -5.09
N SER A 66 4.29 -6.56 -6.21
CA SER A 66 4.08 -7.34 -7.44
C SER A 66 3.22 -8.59 -7.25
N ILE A 67 2.04 -8.42 -6.63
CA ILE A 67 1.13 -9.53 -6.31
C ILE A 67 0.80 -10.39 -7.55
N SER A 68 0.69 -9.78 -8.73
CA SER A 68 0.44 -10.49 -9.99
C SER A 68 1.56 -11.48 -10.32
N ASP A 69 2.81 -11.07 -10.13
CA ASP A 69 3.96 -11.93 -10.44
C ASP A 69 4.16 -13.00 -9.36
N MET A 70 3.85 -12.67 -8.10
CA MET A 70 3.80 -13.67 -7.02
C MET A 70 2.78 -14.76 -7.32
N VAL A 71 1.57 -14.38 -7.74
CA VAL A 71 0.51 -15.35 -8.09
C VAL A 71 0.93 -16.19 -9.29
N LYS A 72 1.47 -15.59 -10.37
CA LYS A 72 1.96 -16.34 -11.54
C LYS A 72 3.04 -17.35 -11.15
N SER A 73 4.02 -16.91 -10.36
CA SER A 73 5.11 -17.78 -9.90
C SER A 73 4.59 -18.92 -9.01
N GLY A 74 3.72 -18.60 -8.05
CA GLY A 74 3.10 -19.61 -7.19
C GLY A 74 2.28 -20.65 -7.98
N MET A 75 1.50 -20.19 -8.98
CA MET A 75 0.76 -21.09 -9.87
C MET A 75 1.68 -21.97 -10.70
N ALA A 76 2.78 -21.44 -11.23
CA ALA A 76 3.75 -22.22 -11.97
C ALA A 76 4.37 -23.33 -11.10
N LEU A 77 4.75 -23.00 -9.88
CA LEU A 77 5.27 -23.99 -8.91
C LEU A 77 4.22 -25.06 -8.55
N LEU A 78 2.98 -24.65 -8.34
CA LEU A 78 1.88 -25.57 -8.08
C LEU A 78 1.65 -26.54 -9.26
N MET A 79 1.63 -26.02 -10.48
CA MET A 79 1.45 -26.85 -11.69
C MET A 79 2.57 -27.88 -11.86
N LYS A 80 3.81 -27.50 -11.61
CA LYS A 80 4.92 -28.47 -11.58
C LYS A 80 4.65 -29.62 -10.62
N ARG A 81 4.17 -29.32 -9.42
CA ARG A 81 3.81 -30.35 -8.41
C ARG A 81 2.66 -31.25 -8.86
N ILE A 82 1.62 -30.68 -9.44
CA ILE A 82 0.47 -31.44 -9.99
C ILE A 82 0.94 -32.39 -11.10
N HIS A 83 1.88 -31.97 -11.96
CA HIS A 83 2.45 -32.83 -13.00
C HIS A 83 3.51 -33.82 -12.50
N GLY A 84 3.66 -33.97 -11.18
CA GLY A 84 4.49 -35.00 -10.57
C GLY A 84 5.94 -34.60 -10.30
N GLU A 85 6.34 -33.35 -10.51
CA GLU A 85 7.68 -32.88 -10.15
C GLU A 85 7.89 -32.91 -8.64
N ARG A 86 8.90 -33.64 -8.18
CA ARG A 86 9.23 -33.89 -6.77
C ARG A 86 10.52 -33.18 -6.33
N SER A 87 10.85 -32.06 -6.93
CA SER A 87 11.99 -31.22 -6.53
C SER A 87 11.84 -30.69 -5.09
N ALA A 88 12.95 -30.27 -4.48
CA ALA A 88 12.93 -29.60 -3.18
C ALA A 88 12.03 -28.33 -3.21
N PRO A 89 11.52 -27.87 -2.05
CA PRO A 89 10.82 -26.61 -1.96
C PRO A 89 11.66 -25.45 -2.52
N GLU A 90 11.04 -24.61 -3.31
CA GLU A 90 11.66 -23.43 -3.92
C GLU A 90 11.10 -22.16 -3.28
N THR A 91 11.98 -21.20 -2.96
CA THR A 91 11.60 -19.87 -2.47
C THR A 91 11.86 -18.85 -3.57
N VAL A 92 10.84 -18.11 -3.96
CA VAL A 92 10.95 -17.02 -4.93
C VAL A 92 10.70 -15.70 -4.19
N LEU A 93 11.67 -14.78 -4.27
CA LEU A 93 11.59 -13.46 -3.64
C LEU A 93 11.27 -12.40 -4.69
N PHE A 94 10.42 -11.45 -4.32
CA PHE A 94 10.07 -10.29 -5.14
C PHE A 94 10.45 -9.02 -4.40
N GLU A 95 11.09 -8.10 -5.09
CA GLU A 95 11.49 -6.82 -4.52
C GLU A 95 10.31 -5.84 -4.52
N PRO A 96 9.89 -5.32 -3.35
CA PRO A 96 8.83 -4.33 -3.29
C PRO A 96 9.34 -2.95 -3.73
N ARG A 97 8.43 -2.12 -4.27
CA ARG A 97 8.71 -0.73 -4.61
C ARG A 97 7.64 0.20 -4.06
N ILE A 98 7.99 1.47 -3.83
CA ILE A 98 7.00 2.50 -3.48
C ILE A 98 6.53 3.16 -4.76
N VAL A 99 5.21 3.17 -4.96
CA VAL A 99 4.54 3.91 -6.04
C VAL A 99 4.07 5.24 -5.47
N CYS A 100 4.68 6.34 -5.92
CA CYS A 100 4.39 7.69 -5.44
C CYS A 100 3.23 8.32 -6.21
N ARG A 101 2.19 8.79 -5.48
CA ARG A 101 0.99 9.44 -6.02
C ARG A 101 0.62 10.72 -5.28
N GLY A 102 1.61 11.34 -4.62
CA GLY A 102 1.49 12.64 -3.95
C GLY A 102 1.06 12.58 -2.48
N SER A 103 0.51 11.47 -1.96
CA SER A 103 0.07 11.39 -0.56
C SER A 103 1.21 11.33 0.46
N CYS A 104 2.43 11.02 0.02
CA CYS A 104 3.64 11.02 0.85
C CYS A 104 4.41 12.35 0.82
N GLY A 105 3.91 13.35 0.10
CA GLY A 105 4.57 14.64 -0.07
C GLY A 105 5.58 14.70 -1.24
N ARG A 106 5.89 13.58 -1.89
CA ARG A 106 6.65 13.59 -3.15
C ARG A 106 5.72 13.90 -4.34
N PRO A 107 6.25 14.50 -5.42
CA PRO A 107 5.49 14.66 -6.66
C PRO A 107 4.95 13.33 -7.17
N PHE A 108 3.89 13.42 -7.96
CA PHE A 108 3.37 12.26 -8.68
C PHE A 108 4.43 11.81 -9.70
N GLU A 109 4.78 10.53 -9.66
CA GLU A 109 5.64 9.89 -10.67
C GLU A 109 4.71 9.09 -11.58
N ASP A 110 4.70 9.42 -12.88
CA ASP A 110 3.96 8.66 -13.88
C ASP A 110 4.55 7.25 -13.96
N GLU A 111 3.67 6.25 -13.93
CA GLU A 111 4.03 4.82 -14.04
C GLU A 111 4.43 4.46 -15.46
#